data_84c2af01df925a90e1083e6aa424ec7b
#
_entry.id   84c2af01df925a90e1083e6aa424ec7b
#
_cell.length_a   1.000
_cell.length_b   1.000
_cell.length_c   1.000
_cell.angle_alpha   90.00
_cell.angle_beta   90.00
_cell.angle_gamma   90.00
#
_symmetry.space_group_name_H-M   'P 1'
#
loop_
_entity.id
_entity.type
_entity.pdbx_description
1 polymer ?
#
loop_
_entity_poly.entity_id
_entity_poly.type
_entity_poly.pdbx_seq_one_letter_code
_entity_poly.pdbx_strand_id
1 'polypeptide(L)'
;MEVFFMRTDLPIGIQMFNLRNEAAKDFKGTVQQVKDLGFDFIELAGLYGHSYQEIKDILDEVGIPALSAHIPYQELVQDPEGVLEGYKLIGIKYAAFPYLDETVRPGTDAFPETLKNMRHIAEVAKGLGIQMMYHNHDFEFIKMPNGQFGLDYIYSEIPADLLTAELDLCWVKVAGQDPVAYLG
;
A
#
# COMPACT_ATOMS: atom_id res chain seq x y z
N MET A 1 -24.64 16.70 -21.65
CA MET A 1 -24.36 15.37 -21.04
C MET A 1 -22.99 14.97 -21.54
N GLU A 2 -21.94 15.34 -20.82
CA GLU A 2 -20.58 14.93 -21.16
C GLU A 2 -20.48 13.42 -20.93
N VAL A 3 -20.21 12.69 -22.01
CA VAL A 3 -19.89 11.27 -21.94
C VAL A 3 -18.47 11.18 -21.42
N PHE A 4 -18.30 10.88 -20.13
CA PHE A 4 -17.01 10.48 -19.60
C PHE A 4 -16.63 9.17 -20.30
N PHE A 5 -15.70 9.26 -21.24
CA PHE A 5 -15.00 8.09 -21.75
C PHE A 5 -14.16 7.54 -20.58
N MET A 6 -14.63 6.45 -19.97
CA MET A 6 -13.75 5.67 -19.11
C MET A 6 -12.55 5.26 -19.96
N ARG A 7 -11.34 5.60 -19.49
CA ARG A 7 -10.10 5.10 -20.12
C ARG A 7 -10.07 3.59 -19.91
N THR A 8 -10.38 2.86 -20.98
CA THR A 8 -10.38 1.39 -20.98
C THR A 8 -8.99 0.78 -21.13
N ASP A 9 -7.95 1.62 -21.16
CA ASP A 9 -6.54 1.27 -21.34
C ASP A 9 -5.72 1.27 -20.03
N LEU A 10 -6.35 1.60 -18.89
CA LEU A 10 -5.68 1.54 -17.60
C LEU A 10 -5.82 0.14 -16.98
N PRO A 11 -4.73 -0.44 -16.49
CA PRO A 11 -4.79 -1.72 -15.78
C PRO A 11 -5.57 -1.56 -14.46
N ILE A 12 -6.37 -2.57 -14.12
CA ILE A 12 -7.20 -2.59 -12.93
C ILE A 12 -6.75 -3.75 -12.05
N GLY A 13 -6.42 -3.45 -10.81
CA GLY A 13 -6.09 -4.42 -9.78
C GLY A 13 -7.14 -4.53 -8.69
N ILE A 14 -7.02 -5.56 -7.87
CA ILE A 14 -7.80 -5.72 -6.65
C ILE A 14 -6.88 -5.89 -5.45
N GLN A 15 -7.21 -5.20 -4.34
CA GLN A 15 -6.55 -5.41 -3.08
C GLN A 15 -7.11 -6.66 -2.38
N MET A 16 -6.22 -7.59 -2.04
CA MET A 16 -6.58 -8.90 -1.47
C MET A 16 -7.20 -8.79 -0.06
N PHE A 17 -7.06 -7.66 0.61
CA PHE A 17 -7.78 -7.42 1.87
C PHE A 17 -9.31 -7.47 1.69
N ASN A 18 -9.82 -7.10 0.52
CA ASN A 18 -11.24 -7.21 0.19
C ASN A 18 -11.71 -8.67 0.12
N LEU A 19 -10.80 -9.60 -0.15
CA LEU A 19 -11.03 -11.04 -0.27
C LEU A 19 -10.32 -11.83 0.84
N ARG A 20 -9.94 -11.18 1.94
CA ARG A 20 -9.11 -11.77 3.00
C ARG A 20 -9.67 -13.05 3.62
N ASN A 21 -11.00 -13.16 3.72
CA ASN A 21 -11.65 -14.33 4.30
C ASN A 21 -11.60 -15.54 3.36
N GLU A 22 -11.72 -15.32 2.07
CA GLU A 22 -11.64 -16.32 1.00
C GLU A 22 -10.17 -16.71 0.81
N ALA A 23 -9.29 -15.73 0.69
CA ALA A 23 -7.85 -15.93 0.53
C ALA A 23 -7.21 -16.69 1.72
N ALA A 24 -7.70 -16.46 2.94
CA ALA A 24 -7.23 -17.20 4.12
C ALA A 24 -7.64 -18.70 4.10
N LYS A 25 -8.68 -19.05 3.36
CA LYS A 25 -9.14 -20.47 3.23
C LYS A 25 -8.48 -21.17 2.04
N ASP A 26 -8.38 -20.46 0.93
CA ASP A 26 -7.83 -20.96 -0.34
C ASP A 26 -7.26 -19.78 -1.13
N PHE A 27 -6.01 -19.44 -0.88
CA PHE A 27 -5.34 -18.32 -1.54
C PHE A 27 -5.27 -18.54 -3.06
N LYS A 28 -4.83 -19.72 -3.51
CA LYS A 28 -4.69 -20.04 -4.93
C LYS A 28 -6.02 -19.96 -5.68
N GLY A 29 -7.06 -20.59 -5.14
CA GLY A 29 -8.39 -20.56 -5.75
C GLY A 29 -8.98 -19.16 -5.79
N THR A 30 -8.73 -18.31 -4.76
CA THR A 30 -9.17 -16.92 -4.76
C THR A 30 -8.44 -16.09 -5.82
N VAL A 31 -7.13 -16.25 -5.95
CA VAL A 31 -6.33 -15.55 -6.99
C VAL A 31 -6.74 -16.00 -8.39
N GLN A 32 -7.07 -17.30 -8.59
CA GLN A 32 -7.59 -17.79 -9.87
C GLN A 32 -8.93 -17.12 -10.23
N GLN A 33 -9.84 -16.98 -9.27
CA GLN A 33 -11.12 -16.28 -9.49
C GLN A 33 -10.91 -14.80 -9.84
N VAL A 34 -9.96 -14.13 -9.18
CA VAL A 34 -9.59 -12.74 -9.49
C VAL A 34 -9.15 -12.62 -10.95
N LYS A 35 -8.28 -13.52 -11.41
CA LYS A 35 -7.85 -13.56 -12.81
C LYS A 35 -9.00 -13.81 -13.77
N ASP A 36 -9.86 -14.78 -13.46
CA ASP A 36 -11.01 -15.15 -14.31
C ASP A 36 -12.02 -14.02 -14.42
N LEU A 37 -12.10 -13.12 -13.43
CA LEU A 37 -12.90 -11.90 -13.46
C LEU A 37 -12.26 -10.79 -14.32
N GLY A 38 -11.03 -10.96 -14.79
CA GLY A 38 -10.37 -10.05 -15.71
C GLY A 38 -9.56 -8.93 -15.06
N PHE A 39 -9.17 -9.07 -13.78
CA PHE A 39 -8.23 -8.16 -13.17
C PHE A 39 -6.82 -8.36 -13.74
N ASP A 40 -6.08 -7.27 -13.91
CA ASP A 40 -4.74 -7.28 -14.50
C ASP A 40 -3.64 -7.64 -13.48
N PHE A 41 -3.86 -7.33 -12.20
CA PHE A 41 -2.94 -7.59 -11.10
C PHE A 41 -3.66 -7.67 -9.76
N ILE A 42 -2.94 -8.11 -8.73
CA ILE A 42 -3.39 -8.05 -7.35
C ILE A 42 -2.48 -7.13 -6.53
N GLU A 43 -3.02 -6.60 -5.44
CA GLU A 43 -2.26 -6.03 -4.33
C GLU A 43 -2.34 -6.99 -3.14
N LEU A 44 -1.19 -7.46 -2.66
CA LEU A 44 -1.14 -8.36 -1.51
C LEU A 44 -1.48 -7.61 -0.22
N ALA A 45 -2.17 -8.30 0.69
CA ALA A 45 -2.44 -7.83 2.06
C ALA A 45 -2.04 -8.95 3.04
N GLY A 46 -0.73 -9.15 3.17
CA GLY A 46 -0.14 -10.28 3.89
C GLY A 46 0.08 -11.51 2.99
N LEU A 47 0.59 -12.59 3.60
CA LEU A 47 1.01 -13.80 2.90
C LEU A 47 0.06 -15.00 3.11
N TYR A 48 -1.01 -14.84 3.87
CA TYR A 48 -2.05 -15.86 4.09
C TYR A 48 -1.52 -17.22 4.57
N GLY A 49 -0.42 -17.22 5.34
CA GLY A 49 0.22 -18.42 5.87
C GLY A 49 1.20 -19.11 4.92
N HIS A 50 1.44 -18.55 3.74
CA HIS A 50 2.44 -19.00 2.78
C HIS A 50 3.78 -18.31 2.98
N SER A 51 4.86 -18.95 2.52
CA SER A 51 6.15 -18.31 2.34
C SER A 51 6.14 -17.41 1.09
N TYR A 52 7.12 -16.50 0.98
CA TYR A 52 7.30 -15.66 -0.20
C TYR A 52 7.45 -16.47 -1.48
N GLN A 53 8.16 -17.61 -1.41
CA GLN A 53 8.35 -18.51 -2.57
C GLN A 53 7.04 -19.18 -2.98
N GLU A 54 6.25 -19.66 -2.03
CA GLU A 54 4.94 -20.28 -2.32
C GLU A 54 3.97 -19.25 -2.95
N ILE A 55 3.94 -18.02 -2.44
CA ILE A 55 3.14 -16.94 -3.07
C ILE A 55 3.59 -16.73 -4.52
N LYS A 56 4.91 -16.62 -4.73
CA LYS A 56 5.46 -16.45 -6.09
C LYS A 56 5.04 -17.59 -7.01
N ASP A 57 5.22 -18.84 -6.56
CA ASP A 57 4.90 -20.04 -7.37
C ASP A 57 3.41 -20.09 -7.72
N ILE A 58 2.53 -19.74 -6.78
CA ILE A 58 1.07 -19.65 -7.00
C ILE A 58 0.75 -18.59 -8.05
N LEU A 59 1.33 -17.39 -7.92
CA LEU A 59 1.09 -16.29 -8.86
C LEU A 59 1.60 -16.61 -10.27
N ASP A 60 2.78 -17.25 -10.38
CA ASP A 60 3.34 -17.70 -11.64
C ASP A 60 2.47 -18.76 -12.30
N GLU A 61 1.96 -19.75 -11.51
CA GLU A 61 1.08 -20.80 -12.03
C GLU A 61 -0.27 -20.26 -12.50
N VAL A 62 -0.87 -19.36 -11.72
CA VAL A 62 -2.13 -18.70 -12.08
C VAL A 62 -1.92 -17.72 -13.24
N GLY A 63 -0.75 -17.09 -13.32
CA GLY A 63 -0.40 -16.13 -14.36
C GLY A 63 -1.04 -14.75 -14.15
N ILE A 64 -1.07 -14.27 -12.91
CA ILE A 64 -1.44 -12.90 -12.52
C ILE A 64 -0.36 -12.32 -11.61
N PRO A 65 0.19 -11.14 -11.88
CA PRO A 65 1.23 -10.56 -11.03
C PRO A 65 0.64 -9.94 -9.75
N ALA A 66 1.43 -9.93 -8.67
CA ALA A 66 1.27 -8.96 -7.60
C ALA A 66 2.05 -7.70 -7.97
N LEU A 67 1.36 -6.59 -8.18
CA LEU A 67 2.00 -5.32 -8.51
C LEU A 67 2.49 -4.60 -7.25
N SER A 68 1.72 -4.70 -6.16
CA SER A 68 1.97 -4.02 -4.89
C SER A 68 1.63 -4.92 -3.70
N ALA A 69 2.06 -4.46 -2.51
CA ALA A 69 1.72 -5.11 -1.25
C ALA A 69 1.53 -4.08 -0.14
N HIS A 70 0.49 -4.28 0.67
CA HIS A 70 0.33 -3.67 1.98
C HIS A 70 1.17 -4.45 2.99
N ILE A 71 2.17 -3.80 3.57
CA ILE A 71 3.09 -4.41 4.53
C ILE A 71 3.00 -3.67 5.86
N PRO A 72 2.65 -4.35 6.97
CA PRO A 72 2.50 -3.70 8.27
C PRO A 72 3.76 -2.92 8.67
N TYR A 73 3.57 -1.69 9.17
CA TYR A 73 4.65 -0.80 9.59
C TYR A 73 5.58 -1.48 10.61
N GLN A 74 5.03 -2.24 11.56
CA GLN A 74 5.80 -2.93 12.60
C GLN A 74 6.74 -4.01 12.03
N GLU A 75 6.31 -4.73 10.99
CA GLU A 75 7.18 -5.72 10.32
C GLU A 75 8.36 -5.03 9.64
N LEU A 76 8.08 -3.93 8.92
CA LEU A 76 9.11 -3.16 8.23
C LEU A 76 10.09 -2.47 9.19
N VAL A 77 9.66 -2.06 10.38
CA VAL A 77 10.56 -1.49 11.41
C VAL A 77 11.48 -2.55 12.02
N GLN A 78 10.99 -3.79 12.17
CA GLN A 78 11.76 -4.87 12.78
C GLN A 78 12.84 -5.43 11.85
N ASP A 79 12.54 -5.64 10.59
CA ASP A 79 13.45 -6.21 9.59
C ASP A 79 13.12 -5.67 8.19
N PRO A 80 13.49 -4.42 7.89
CA PRO A 80 13.15 -3.82 6.59
C PRO A 80 13.81 -4.55 5.42
N GLU A 81 15.07 -4.99 5.55
CA GLU A 81 15.80 -5.69 4.50
C GLU A 81 15.18 -7.05 4.21
N GLY A 82 15.02 -7.91 5.21
CA GLY A 82 14.52 -9.28 5.02
C GLY A 82 13.08 -9.31 4.51
N VAL A 83 12.21 -8.43 5.05
CA VAL A 83 10.82 -8.32 4.61
C VAL A 83 10.75 -7.85 3.14
N LEU A 84 11.45 -6.77 2.79
CA LEU A 84 11.41 -6.21 1.43
C LEU A 84 12.08 -7.13 0.40
N GLU A 85 13.16 -7.85 0.76
CA GLU A 85 13.74 -8.89 -0.10
C GLU A 85 12.76 -10.03 -0.39
N GLY A 86 11.99 -10.44 0.63
CA GLY A 86 10.94 -11.43 0.46
C GLY A 86 9.84 -10.98 -0.51
N TYR A 87 9.34 -9.76 -0.38
CA TYR A 87 8.37 -9.21 -1.32
C TYR A 87 8.97 -8.93 -2.71
N LYS A 88 10.25 -8.56 -2.80
CA LYS A 88 10.97 -8.47 -4.08
C LYS A 88 11.03 -9.82 -4.80
N LEU A 89 11.22 -10.93 -4.07
CA LEU A 89 11.20 -12.27 -4.64
C LEU A 89 9.84 -12.56 -5.30
N ILE A 90 8.73 -12.16 -4.71
CA ILE A 90 7.39 -12.26 -5.30
C ILE A 90 7.30 -11.45 -6.61
N GLY A 91 8.00 -10.33 -6.69
CA GLY A 91 8.06 -9.49 -7.89
C GLY A 91 7.28 -8.19 -7.82
N ILE A 92 6.87 -7.74 -6.62
CA ILE A 92 6.18 -6.45 -6.46
C ILE A 92 7.06 -5.29 -6.94
N LYS A 93 6.41 -4.21 -7.35
CA LYS A 93 7.05 -2.93 -7.71
C LYS A 93 6.83 -1.86 -6.67
N TYR A 94 5.76 -1.97 -5.91
CA TYR A 94 5.33 -1.00 -4.92
C TYR A 94 5.05 -1.70 -3.59
N ALA A 95 5.39 -1.04 -2.49
CA ALA A 95 5.02 -1.47 -1.15
C ALA A 95 4.42 -0.30 -0.38
N ALA A 96 3.27 -0.51 0.25
CA ALA A 96 2.59 0.55 0.99
C ALA A 96 2.66 0.31 2.49
N PHE A 97 2.84 1.41 3.25
CA PHE A 97 2.46 1.46 4.65
C PHE A 97 0.93 1.52 4.72
N PRO A 98 0.23 0.44 5.13
CA PRO A 98 -1.22 0.39 5.02
C PRO A 98 -1.93 1.08 6.17
N TYR A 99 -1.26 1.22 7.32
CA TYR A 99 -1.87 1.68 8.55
C TYR A 99 -0.81 2.01 9.60
N LEU A 100 -1.09 3.00 10.43
CA LEU A 100 -0.32 3.31 11.62
C LEU A 100 -1.17 3.11 12.88
N ASP A 101 -0.63 2.42 13.86
CA ASP A 101 -1.28 2.27 15.17
C ASP A 101 -1.45 3.63 15.86
N GLU A 102 -2.44 3.75 16.71
CA GLU A 102 -2.82 5.00 17.38
C GLU A 102 -1.65 5.67 18.12
N THR A 103 -0.69 4.88 18.60
CA THR A 103 0.47 5.37 19.35
C THR A 103 1.55 6.03 18.50
N VAL A 104 1.53 5.83 17.18
CA VAL A 104 2.59 6.29 16.23
C VAL A 104 2.07 7.17 15.10
N ARG A 105 0.78 7.57 15.16
CA ARG A 105 0.10 8.39 14.16
C ARG A 105 0.53 9.87 14.18
N PRO A 106 0.24 10.63 13.13
CA PRO A 106 0.34 12.08 13.15
C PRO A 106 -0.31 12.69 14.39
N GLY A 107 0.40 13.63 15.04
CA GLY A 107 -0.06 14.29 16.25
C GLY A 107 0.36 13.61 17.57
N THR A 108 0.97 12.43 17.54
CA THR A 108 1.53 11.77 18.74
C THR A 108 2.99 12.16 18.98
N ASP A 109 3.46 12.00 20.21
CA ASP A 109 4.86 12.26 20.58
C ASP A 109 5.85 11.32 19.86
N ALA A 110 5.40 10.11 19.47
CA ALA A 110 6.21 9.14 18.75
C ALA A 110 6.30 9.42 17.23
N PHE A 111 5.44 10.27 16.68
CA PHE A 111 5.35 10.48 15.24
C PHE A 111 6.64 10.97 14.56
N PRO A 112 7.48 11.84 15.17
CA PRO A 112 8.78 12.19 14.58
C PRO A 112 9.71 10.99 14.38
N GLU A 113 9.68 10.01 15.28
CA GLU A 113 10.44 8.77 15.10
C GLU A 113 9.83 7.87 14.03
N THR A 114 8.50 7.83 13.95
CA THR A 114 7.78 7.14 12.87
C THR A 114 8.23 7.63 11.50
N LEU A 115 8.33 8.94 11.30
CA LEU A 115 8.79 9.53 10.04
C LEU A 115 10.23 9.14 9.69
N LYS A 116 11.13 9.09 10.68
CA LYS A 116 12.51 8.64 10.45
C LYS A 116 12.56 7.17 10.03
N ASN A 117 11.79 6.31 10.70
CA ASN A 117 11.70 4.90 10.35
C ASN A 117 11.13 4.72 8.93
N MET A 118 10.04 5.44 8.59
CA MET A 118 9.46 5.39 7.25
C MET A 118 10.46 5.83 6.17
N ARG A 119 11.23 6.89 6.42
CA ARG A 119 12.29 7.34 5.51
C ARG A 119 13.36 6.27 5.34
N HIS A 120 13.86 5.69 6.44
CA HIS A 120 14.86 4.62 6.40
C HIS A 120 14.37 3.40 5.61
N ILE A 121 13.14 2.94 5.88
CA ILE A 121 12.51 1.83 5.16
C ILE A 121 12.40 2.15 3.66
N ALA A 122 12.01 3.38 3.31
CA ALA A 122 11.90 3.80 1.92
C ALA A 122 13.27 3.86 1.20
N GLU A 123 14.35 4.22 1.91
CA GLU A 123 15.72 4.17 1.39
C GLU A 123 16.14 2.72 1.11
N VAL A 124 15.84 1.77 2.01
CA VAL A 124 16.09 0.34 1.80
C VAL A 124 15.30 -0.17 0.60
N ALA A 125 13.99 0.11 0.54
CA ALA A 125 13.12 -0.29 -0.56
C ALA A 125 13.64 0.22 -1.92
N LYS A 126 14.05 1.49 -1.99
CA LYS A 126 14.64 2.08 -3.20
C LYS A 126 15.91 1.36 -3.62
N GLY A 127 16.78 0.97 -2.68
CA GLY A 127 17.96 0.14 -2.96
C GLY A 127 17.63 -1.22 -3.55
N LEU A 128 16.46 -1.76 -3.25
CA LEU A 128 15.93 -3.01 -3.79
C LEU A 128 15.14 -2.84 -5.09
N GLY A 129 14.89 -1.61 -5.53
CA GLY A 129 14.08 -1.28 -6.71
C GLY A 129 12.58 -1.35 -6.47
N ILE A 130 12.15 -1.20 -5.21
CA ILE A 130 10.75 -1.10 -4.78
C ILE A 130 10.46 0.36 -4.43
N GLN A 131 9.34 0.91 -4.94
CA GLN A 131 8.85 2.23 -4.57
C GLN A 131 7.93 2.10 -3.35
N MET A 132 8.26 2.81 -2.26
CA MET A 132 7.36 2.90 -1.12
C MET A 132 6.20 3.85 -1.39
N MET A 133 5.03 3.49 -0.85
CA MET A 133 3.80 4.27 -0.88
C MET A 133 3.25 4.45 0.53
N TYR A 134 2.38 5.43 0.71
CA TYR A 134 1.58 5.59 1.92
C TYR A 134 0.09 5.51 1.54
N HIS A 135 -0.62 4.59 2.16
CA HIS A 135 -2.07 4.43 2.07
C HIS A 135 -2.73 5.16 3.22
N ASN A 136 -3.63 6.09 2.90
CA ASN A 136 -4.29 6.90 3.91
C ASN A 136 -5.60 6.31 4.41
N HIS A 137 -5.92 6.68 5.65
CA HIS A 137 -7.24 6.60 6.25
C HIS A 137 -7.76 8.01 6.55
N ASP A 138 -8.71 8.12 7.48
CA ASP A 138 -9.27 9.41 7.92
C ASP A 138 -8.40 10.10 8.99
N PHE A 139 -7.66 9.35 9.78
CA PHE A 139 -6.91 9.88 10.91
C PHE A 139 -5.70 10.74 10.51
N GLU A 140 -5.20 10.61 9.29
CA GLU A 140 -4.13 11.48 8.78
C GLU A 140 -4.61 12.91 8.45
N PHE A 141 -5.91 13.12 8.41
CA PHE A 141 -6.49 14.46 8.20
C PHE A 141 -6.59 15.29 9.49
N ILE A 142 -5.97 14.87 10.58
CA ILE A 142 -5.72 15.69 11.76
C ILE A 142 -4.84 16.90 11.38
N LYS A 143 -5.10 18.07 11.99
CA LYS A 143 -4.25 19.25 11.80
C LYS A 143 -3.01 19.16 12.67
N MET A 144 -1.86 19.23 12.02
CA MET A 144 -0.54 19.36 12.66
C MET A 144 -0.34 20.78 13.20
N PRO A 145 0.62 21.01 14.11
CA PRO A 145 0.87 22.35 14.69
C PRO A 145 1.16 23.46 13.66
N ASN A 146 1.69 23.09 12.48
CA ASN A 146 1.94 24.00 11.36
C ASN A 146 0.70 24.28 10.48
N GLY A 147 -0.46 23.67 10.82
CA GLY A 147 -1.72 23.83 10.11
C GLY A 147 -1.93 22.92 8.91
N GLN A 148 -0.94 22.14 8.47
CA GLN A 148 -1.09 21.11 7.43
C GLN A 148 -1.91 19.93 7.98
N PHE A 149 -2.50 19.12 7.08
CA PHE A 149 -2.96 17.79 7.45
C PHE A 149 -1.77 16.86 7.72
N GLY A 150 -1.94 15.86 8.59
CA GLY A 150 -0.90 14.88 8.86
C GLY A 150 -0.43 14.14 7.60
N LEU A 151 -1.34 13.86 6.65
CA LEU A 151 -1.01 13.26 5.36
C LEU A 151 -0.07 14.17 4.54
N ASP A 152 -0.41 15.46 4.40
CA ASP A 152 0.43 16.44 3.69
C ASP A 152 1.78 16.59 4.38
N TYR A 153 1.79 16.53 5.71
CA TYR A 153 3.00 16.61 6.50
C TYR A 153 3.93 15.40 6.23
N ILE A 154 3.40 14.18 6.15
CA ILE A 154 4.18 12.99 5.78
C ILE A 154 4.90 13.22 4.44
N TYR A 155 4.16 13.67 3.41
CA TYR A 155 4.73 13.90 2.09
C TYR A 155 5.68 15.12 2.03
N SER A 156 5.53 16.08 2.92
CA SER A 156 6.48 17.20 3.00
C SER A 156 7.82 16.82 3.66
N GLU A 157 7.80 15.81 4.54
CA GLU A 157 8.98 15.36 5.28
C GLU A 157 9.77 14.26 4.55
N ILE A 158 9.12 13.45 3.71
CA ILE A 158 9.78 12.36 2.99
C ILE A 158 9.77 12.68 1.49
N PRO A 159 10.94 12.73 0.82
CA PRO A 159 11.02 13.05 -0.61
C PRO A 159 10.18 12.13 -1.49
N ALA A 160 9.60 12.67 -2.58
CA ALA A 160 8.71 11.93 -3.47
C ALA A 160 9.39 10.77 -4.22
N ASP A 161 10.71 10.79 -4.34
CA ASP A 161 11.50 9.69 -4.89
C ASP A 161 11.72 8.52 -3.91
N LEU A 162 11.32 8.71 -2.64
CA LEU A 162 11.31 7.69 -1.60
C LEU A 162 9.88 7.23 -1.28
N LEU A 163 8.93 8.15 -1.16
CA LEU A 163 7.56 7.85 -0.75
C LEU A 163 6.55 8.55 -1.66
N THR A 164 5.66 7.78 -2.28
CA THR A 164 4.56 8.28 -3.11
C THR A 164 3.21 7.98 -2.47
N ALA A 165 2.15 8.55 -3.03
CA ALA A 165 0.79 8.34 -2.54
C ALA A 165 0.18 7.06 -3.13
N GLU A 166 -0.45 6.28 -2.27
CA GLU A 166 -1.52 5.35 -2.60
C GLU A 166 -2.79 5.91 -2.00
N LEU A 167 -3.43 6.82 -2.73
CA LEU A 167 -4.51 7.63 -2.18
C LEU A 167 -5.84 6.85 -2.16
N ASP A 168 -6.35 6.57 -0.94
CA ASP A 168 -7.70 6.04 -0.75
C ASP A 168 -8.72 7.18 -0.72
N LEU A 169 -9.44 7.34 -1.83
CA LEU A 169 -10.43 8.40 -2.02
C LEU A 169 -11.69 8.22 -1.14
N CYS A 170 -11.99 6.99 -0.74
CA CYS A 170 -13.08 6.70 0.19
C CYS A 170 -12.75 7.29 1.56
N TRP A 171 -11.54 7.05 2.06
CA TRP A 171 -11.09 7.61 3.33
C TRP A 171 -10.90 9.13 3.30
N VAL A 172 -10.45 9.70 2.17
CA VAL A 172 -10.47 11.16 1.96
C VAL A 172 -11.88 11.71 2.17
N LYS A 173 -12.89 11.03 1.59
CA LYS A 173 -14.29 11.42 1.75
C LYS A 173 -14.80 11.26 3.18
N VAL A 174 -14.44 10.16 3.86
CA VAL A 174 -14.78 9.89 5.26
C VAL A 174 -14.19 10.98 6.18
N ALA A 175 -12.97 11.44 5.89
CA ALA A 175 -12.33 12.55 6.60
C ALA A 175 -12.97 13.93 6.32
N GLY A 176 -14.04 14.00 5.52
CA GLY A 176 -14.75 15.23 5.20
C GLY A 176 -14.10 16.11 4.15
N GLN A 177 -13.10 15.58 3.43
CA GLN A 177 -12.42 16.29 2.34
C GLN A 177 -13.07 15.99 0.98
N ASP A 178 -12.77 16.81 -0.02
CA ASP A 178 -13.19 16.58 -1.41
C ASP A 178 -12.14 15.70 -2.12
N PRO A 179 -12.50 14.45 -2.49
CA PRO A 179 -11.54 13.56 -3.16
C PRO A 179 -11.02 14.10 -4.49
N VAL A 180 -11.84 14.85 -5.24
CA VAL A 180 -11.43 15.42 -6.53
C VAL A 180 -10.42 16.55 -6.34
N ALA A 181 -10.67 17.42 -5.37
CA ALA A 181 -9.72 18.50 -5.04
C ALA A 181 -8.40 17.96 -4.46
N TYR A 182 -8.43 16.78 -3.83
CA TYR A 182 -7.24 16.16 -3.25
C TYR A 182 -6.35 15.44 -4.29
N LEU A 183 -6.88 15.15 -5.48
CA LEU A 183 -6.11 14.58 -6.60
C LEU A 183 -5.32 15.62 -7.41
N GLY A 184 -5.64 16.89 -7.29
CA GLY A 184 -5.11 17.96 -8.12
C GLY A 184 -4.28 18.96 -7.48
#